data_873b0197f0f601e5c12de1332e02d2c6
#
_entry.id   873b0197f0f601e5c12de1332e02d2c6
#
_cell.length_a   1.000
_cell.length_b   1.000
_cell.length_c   1.000
_cell.angle_alpha   90.00
_cell.angle_beta   90.00
_cell.angle_gamma   90.00
#
_symmetry.space_group_name_H-M   'P 1'
#
loop_
_entity.id
_entity.type
_entity.pdbx_description
1 polymer ?
#
loop_
_entity_poly.entity_id
_entity_poly.type
_entity_poly.pdbx_seq_one_letter_code
_entity_poly.pdbx_strand_id
1 'polypeptide(L)'
;MKHTAYFLFISIFLIGCLDTPTPSFGDPVDETDFLEEYAQREGVIQTESGLLYRIINEGDGERPDEGKVVFVEYEGRLIDDVVFMETEELDYFTLTNDIIEGIFEGIQLMREGAEFEFVLSSELGYGQQPPQGTPIQNGSVLIFNMKLDSFLRDPAQFLETNAQREDVSVTDSGLQYRVIEEGDGESPGAASNVVIRYTGTFTNGYIFDETPGNTTTTFPVTQVIPGFSEGLQLMQAGAKYQLFIPSNIGYGEQPPSAIPAGAVLVFDVELVEVN
;
A
#
# COMPACT_ATOMS: atom_id res chain seq x y z
N MET A 1 -0.18 -6.09 -14.93
CA MET A 1 -1.16 -6.42 -13.89
C MET A 1 -0.66 -7.63 -13.13
N LYS A 2 0.19 -7.44 -12.15
CA LYS A 2 0.63 -8.47 -11.19
C LYS A 2 1.06 -7.73 -9.93
N HIS A 3 0.10 -7.25 -9.17
CA HIS A 3 0.34 -6.84 -7.80
C HIS A 3 -0.14 -8.00 -6.93
N THR A 4 0.79 -8.83 -6.51
CA THR A 4 0.54 -9.88 -5.53
C THR A 4 1.32 -9.46 -4.29
N ALA A 5 0.63 -8.77 -3.40
CA ALA A 5 1.13 -8.56 -2.05
C ALA A 5 1.31 -9.93 -1.41
N TYR A 6 2.54 -10.42 -1.30
CA TYR A 6 2.88 -11.65 -0.60
C TYR A 6 3.10 -11.35 0.88
N PHE A 7 2.05 -11.00 1.62
CA PHE A 7 2.00 -11.38 3.02
C PHE A 7 1.59 -12.85 3.06
N LEU A 8 2.54 -13.69 3.41
CA LEU A 8 2.56 -15.13 3.30
C LEU A 8 1.37 -15.83 3.98
N PHE A 9 0.29 -16.14 3.21
CA PHE A 9 -0.59 -17.26 3.49
C PHE A 9 -0.13 -18.44 2.63
N ILE A 10 0.69 -19.33 3.19
CA ILE A 10 1.13 -20.54 2.53
C ILE A 10 0.03 -21.60 2.69
N SER A 11 -0.65 -21.89 1.59
CA SER A 11 -1.45 -23.12 1.44
C SER A 11 -0.52 -24.30 1.18
N ILE A 12 -0.59 -25.30 2.04
CA ILE A 12 0.18 -26.53 2.02
C ILE A 12 -0.14 -27.35 0.78
N PHE A 13 0.85 -27.57 -0.11
CA PHE A 13 0.86 -28.67 -1.04
C PHE A 13 1.93 -29.67 -0.60
N LEU A 14 1.49 -30.86 -0.13
CA LEU A 14 2.32 -32.03 0.12
C LEU A 14 2.74 -32.65 -1.20
N ILE A 15 4.01 -32.58 -1.56
CA ILE A 15 4.65 -33.45 -2.55
C ILE A 15 6.02 -33.90 -2.03
N GLY A 16 6.11 -35.21 -1.87
CA GLY A 16 7.20 -36.16 -1.87
C GLY A 16 8.63 -35.73 -1.57
N CYS A 17 9.24 -36.46 -0.62
CA CYS A 17 10.66 -36.49 -0.33
C CYS A 17 11.52 -36.58 -1.58
N LEU A 18 12.34 -35.55 -1.79
CA LEU A 18 13.63 -35.65 -2.46
C LEU A 18 14.62 -35.03 -1.46
N ASP A 19 15.59 -35.85 -1.01
CA ASP A 19 16.71 -35.41 -0.18
C ASP A 19 17.55 -34.40 -0.98
N THR A 20 17.17 -33.13 -0.92
CA THR A 20 18.07 -32.03 -1.25
C THR A 20 18.85 -31.69 0.00
N PRO A 21 20.20 -31.58 -0.04
CA PRO A 21 20.96 -31.15 1.12
C PRO A 21 20.45 -29.76 1.54
N THR A 22 19.93 -29.64 2.74
CA THR A 22 19.69 -28.34 3.37
C THR A 22 20.99 -27.56 3.37
N PRO A 23 21.03 -26.31 2.84
CA PRO A 23 22.21 -25.48 3.01
C PRO A 23 22.51 -25.37 4.50
N SER A 24 23.73 -25.72 4.90
CA SER A 24 24.24 -25.50 6.26
C SER A 24 24.47 -24.01 6.42
N PHE A 25 23.51 -23.31 6.97
CA PHE A 25 23.73 -21.96 7.49
C PHE A 25 24.65 -22.09 8.70
N GLY A 26 25.63 -21.18 8.85
CA GLY A 26 26.59 -21.20 9.96
C GLY A 26 25.90 -21.22 11.32
N ASP A 27 26.65 -21.54 12.36
CA ASP A 27 26.13 -21.47 13.74
C ASP A 27 25.48 -20.10 13.98
N PRO A 28 24.29 -20.04 14.61
CA PRO A 28 23.62 -18.77 14.88
C PRO A 28 24.60 -17.86 15.65
N VAL A 29 24.85 -16.66 15.12
CA VAL A 29 25.58 -15.62 15.86
C VAL A 29 24.77 -15.36 17.13
N ASP A 30 25.46 -15.24 18.27
CA ASP A 30 24.77 -14.94 19.52
C ASP A 30 24.00 -13.62 19.36
N GLU A 31 22.68 -13.71 19.40
CA GLU A 31 21.76 -12.58 19.24
C GLU A 31 22.14 -11.43 20.21
N THR A 32 22.45 -11.80 21.45
CA THR A 32 22.77 -10.84 22.51
C THR A 32 24.02 -10.04 22.21
N ASP A 33 25.10 -10.73 21.82
CA ASP A 33 26.38 -10.08 21.51
C ASP A 33 26.21 -9.10 20.33
N PHE A 34 25.47 -9.49 19.28
CA PHE A 34 25.23 -8.62 18.13
C PHE A 34 24.43 -7.36 18.52
N LEU A 35 23.34 -7.51 19.28
CA LEU A 35 22.48 -6.40 19.68
C LEU A 35 23.22 -5.43 20.62
N GLU A 36 24.01 -5.94 21.57
CA GLU A 36 24.84 -5.12 22.46
C GLU A 36 25.89 -4.31 21.68
N GLU A 37 26.58 -4.94 20.71
CA GLU A 37 27.52 -4.25 19.85
C GLU A 37 26.83 -3.20 18.96
N TYR A 38 25.68 -3.57 18.35
CA TYR A 38 24.94 -2.67 17.48
C TYR A 38 24.42 -1.43 18.21
N ALA A 39 23.93 -1.59 19.45
CA ALA A 39 23.45 -0.49 20.30
C ALA A 39 24.54 0.56 20.62
N GLN A 40 25.83 0.19 20.54
CA GLN A 40 26.94 1.11 20.77
C GLN A 40 27.34 1.91 19.50
N ARG A 41 26.78 1.62 18.34
CA ARG A 41 27.12 2.32 17.11
C ARG A 41 26.60 3.75 17.13
N GLU A 42 27.34 4.64 16.50
CA GLU A 42 26.98 6.06 16.43
C GLU A 42 25.62 6.24 15.71
N GLY A 43 24.74 7.05 16.29
CA GLY A 43 23.44 7.36 15.75
C GLY A 43 22.36 6.30 15.97
N VAL A 44 22.68 5.20 16.67
CA VAL A 44 21.68 4.18 17.05
C VAL A 44 20.93 4.66 18.29
N ILE A 45 19.61 4.50 18.24
CA ILE A 45 18.67 4.81 19.31
C ILE A 45 17.97 3.51 19.71
N GLN A 46 17.75 3.32 21.01
CA GLN A 46 17.00 2.18 21.55
C GLN A 46 15.71 2.67 22.18
N THR A 47 14.59 2.01 21.85
CA THR A 47 13.29 2.25 22.49
C THR A 47 13.15 1.47 23.80
N GLU A 48 12.05 1.69 24.51
CA GLU A 48 11.74 0.96 25.76
C GLU A 48 11.47 -0.53 25.51
N SER A 49 10.95 -0.90 24.32
CA SER A 49 10.74 -2.29 23.91
C SER A 49 12.04 -3.04 23.57
N GLY A 50 13.13 -2.30 23.36
CA GLY A 50 14.41 -2.84 22.92
C GLY A 50 14.65 -2.74 21.41
N LEU A 51 13.72 -2.17 20.63
CA LEU A 51 13.93 -1.91 19.21
C LEU A 51 15.12 -0.96 19.04
N LEU A 52 16.10 -1.36 18.23
CA LEU A 52 17.20 -0.50 17.84
C LEU A 52 16.91 0.10 16.47
N TYR A 53 17.16 1.39 16.31
CA TYR A 53 16.99 2.03 15.02
C TYR A 53 17.99 3.15 14.78
N ARG A 54 18.22 3.42 13.51
CA ARG A 54 19.06 4.53 13.06
C ARG A 54 18.30 5.32 11.99
N ILE A 55 18.28 6.63 12.13
CA ILE A 55 17.66 7.54 11.18
C ILE A 55 18.65 7.78 10.04
N ILE A 56 18.28 7.39 8.81
CA ILE A 56 19.03 7.67 7.59
C ILE A 56 18.53 8.99 6.99
N ASN A 57 17.21 9.15 6.92
CA ASN A 57 16.51 10.38 6.57
C ASN A 57 15.30 10.54 7.50
N GLU A 58 15.13 11.70 8.11
CA GLU A 58 14.07 11.92 9.10
C GLU A 58 12.68 12.05 8.47
N GLY A 59 12.61 12.47 7.20
CA GLY A 59 11.35 12.88 6.58
C GLY A 59 10.82 14.18 7.15
N ASP A 60 9.82 14.77 6.52
CA ASP A 60 9.25 16.06 6.91
C ASP A 60 7.70 16.04 7.00
N GLY A 61 7.07 14.92 6.65
CA GLY A 61 5.62 14.75 6.73
C GLY A 61 5.10 14.38 8.11
N GLU A 62 3.86 13.93 8.15
CA GLU A 62 3.21 13.44 9.38
C GLU A 62 3.65 12.01 9.70
N ARG A 63 3.29 11.54 10.90
CA ARG A 63 3.50 10.16 11.32
C ARG A 63 2.21 9.37 11.19
N PRO A 64 2.27 8.11 10.72
CA PRO A 64 1.10 7.26 10.70
C PRO A 64 0.79 6.74 12.12
N ASP A 65 -0.50 6.69 12.45
CA ASP A 65 -1.01 5.97 13.60
C ASP A 65 -1.39 4.53 13.21
N GLU A 66 -1.67 3.69 14.21
CA GLU A 66 -2.29 2.38 14.04
C GLU A 66 -3.57 2.47 13.18
N GLY A 67 -3.79 1.48 12.33
CA GLY A 67 -4.93 1.40 11.40
C GLY A 67 -4.75 2.17 10.09
N LYS A 68 -3.67 2.94 9.92
CA LYS A 68 -3.38 3.61 8.65
C LYS A 68 -2.84 2.64 7.62
N VAL A 69 -3.17 2.87 6.36
CA VAL A 69 -2.54 2.18 5.23
C VAL A 69 -1.28 2.93 4.88
N VAL A 70 -0.14 2.30 5.09
CA VAL A 70 1.20 2.85 4.85
C VAL A 70 1.75 2.34 3.52
N PHE A 71 2.49 3.19 2.81
CA PHE A 71 3.18 2.89 1.55
C PHE A 71 4.68 2.93 1.82
N VAL A 72 5.35 1.81 1.56
CA VAL A 72 6.74 1.59 1.99
C VAL A 72 7.57 0.90 0.91
N GLU A 73 8.87 1.21 0.90
CA GLU A 73 9.91 0.39 0.29
C GLU A 73 10.74 -0.21 1.43
N TYR A 74 11.13 -1.47 1.32
CA TYR A 74 11.95 -2.10 2.35
C TYR A 74 12.84 -3.22 1.82
N GLU A 75 13.96 -3.43 2.53
CA GLU A 75 14.83 -4.60 2.43
C GLU A 75 14.98 -5.20 3.83
N GLY A 76 14.67 -6.48 3.97
CA GLY A 76 14.88 -7.27 5.18
C GLY A 76 16.05 -8.24 5.00
N ARG A 77 17.05 -8.19 5.89
CA ARG A 77 18.23 -9.06 5.86
C ARG A 77 18.58 -9.62 7.24
N LEU A 78 19.30 -10.71 7.25
CA LEU A 78 19.91 -11.27 8.45
C LEU A 78 21.25 -10.57 8.75
N ILE A 79 21.84 -10.89 9.91
CA ILE A 79 23.12 -10.32 10.36
C ILE A 79 24.33 -10.73 9.50
N ASP A 80 24.20 -11.77 8.69
CA ASP A 80 25.18 -12.24 7.68
C ASP A 80 24.93 -11.69 6.29
N ASP A 81 24.10 -10.63 6.18
CA ASP A 81 23.69 -9.95 4.94
C ASP A 81 22.84 -10.81 3.97
N VAL A 82 22.30 -11.93 4.42
CA VAL A 82 21.36 -12.72 3.62
C VAL A 82 20.03 -11.97 3.56
N VAL A 83 19.67 -11.47 2.37
CA VAL A 83 18.36 -10.83 2.12
C VAL A 83 17.28 -11.89 2.10
N PHE A 84 16.25 -11.73 2.92
CA PHE A 84 15.10 -12.64 2.98
C PHE A 84 13.81 -12.03 2.43
N MET A 85 13.77 -10.70 2.28
CA MET A 85 12.62 -9.96 1.82
C MET A 85 13.05 -8.61 1.26
N GLU A 86 12.51 -8.22 0.12
CA GLU A 86 12.71 -6.88 -0.47
C GLU A 86 11.51 -6.51 -1.33
N THR A 87 11.25 -5.22 -1.47
CA THR A 87 10.27 -4.68 -2.41
C THR A 87 10.96 -4.29 -3.71
N GLU A 88 10.41 -4.72 -4.87
CA GLU A 88 10.86 -4.24 -6.19
C GLU A 88 10.21 -2.89 -6.55
N GLU A 89 9.01 -2.63 -6.00
CA GLU A 89 8.21 -1.44 -6.18
C GLU A 89 7.60 -1.06 -4.82
N LEU A 90 7.00 0.12 -4.75
CA LEU A 90 6.30 0.60 -3.56
C LEU A 90 5.18 -0.38 -3.17
N ASP A 91 5.25 -0.94 -1.98
CA ASP A 91 4.26 -1.85 -1.39
C ASP A 91 3.41 -1.11 -0.36
N TYR A 92 2.25 -1.68 0.01
CA TYR A 92 1.40 -1.08 1.03
C TYR A 92 0.66 -2.12 1.87
N PHE A 93 0.44 -1.79 3.13
CA PHE A 93 -0.33 -2.60 4.06
C PHE A 93 -0.98 -1.73 5.14
N THR A 94 -1.98 -2.30 5.83
CA THR A 94 -2.56 -1.65 7.00
C THR A 94 -1.66 -1.86 8.21
N LEU A 95 -1.30 -0.77 8.88
CA LEU A 95 -0.46 -0.78 10.07
C LEU A 95 -1.27 -1.30 11.27
N THR A 96 -1.21 -2.60 11.51
CA THR A 96 -1.90 -3.31 12.59
C THR A 96 -0.92 -4.21 13.35
N ASN A 97 -1.33 -4.69 14.51
CA ASN A 97 -0.54 -5.61 15.33
C ASN A 97 -0.43 -7.04 14.76
N ASP A 98 -0.95 -7.28 13.55
CA ASP A 98 -0.78 -8.55 12.84
C ASP A 98 0.60 -8.66 12.16
N ILE A 99 1.33 -7.54 12.02
CA ILE A 99 2.71 -7.54 11.54
C ILE A 99 3.68 -7.72 12.71
N ILE A 100 4.96 -8.03 12.42
CA ILE A 100 5.98 -8.21 13.47
C ILE A 100 6.13 -6.93 14.30
N GLU A 101 6.20 -7.11 15.62
CA GLU A 101 6.09 -6.03 16.62
C GLU A 101 7.07 -4.89 16.39
N GLY A 102 8.34 -5.20 16.08
CA GLY A 102 9.36 -4.18 15.82
C GLY A 102 9.07 -3.31 14.59
N ILE A 103 8.44 -3.84 13.54
CA ILE A 103 8.03 -3.05 12.37
C ILE A 103 6.78 -2.23 12.69
N PHE A 104 5.83 -2.81 13.41
CA PHE A 104 4.64 -2.08 13.87
C PHE A 104 5.02 -0.84 14.72
N GLU A 105 5.94 -1.00 15.67
CA GLU A 105 6.48 0.10 16.47
C GLU A 105 7.31 1.06 15.61
N GLY A 106 8.23 0.52 14.80
CA GLY A 106 9.19 1.29 14.04
C GLY A 106 8.55 2.27 13.06
N ILE A 107 7.53 1.83 12.31
CA ILE A 107 6.84 2.69 11.33
C ILE A 107 6.16 3.88 12.02
N GLN A 108 5.63 3.72 13.22
CA GLN A 108 5.01 4.80 13.99
C GLN A 108 6.03 5.86 14.47
N LEU A 109 7.32 5.52 14.47
CA LEU A 109 8.41 6.49 14.73
C LEU A 109 8.79 7.30 13.48
N MET A 110 8.46 6.81 12.28
CA MET A 110 8.81 7.43 11.01
C MET A 110 7.84 8.56 10.64
N ARG A 111 8.34 9.53 9.86
CA ARG A 111 7.51 10.53 9.16
C ARG A 111 7.41 10.15 7.69
N GLU A 112 6.40 10.63 6.98
CA GLU A 112 6.38 10.52 5.52
C GLU A 112 7.68 11.09 4.94
N GLY A 113 8.25 10.37 3.97
CA GLY A 113 9.56 10.64 3.38
C GLY A 113 10.75 10.17 4.22
N ALA A 114 10.52 9.55 5.38
CA ALA A 114 11.61 9.04 6.22
C ALA A 114 12.23 7.75 5.68
N GLU A 115 13.51 7.54 6.01
CA GLU A 115 14.23 6.30 5.79
C GLU A 115 14.97 5.91 7.08
N PHE A 116 14.66 4.74 7.63
CA PHE A 116 15.24 4.25 8.87
C PHE A 116 15.81 2.84 8.65
N GLU A 117 16.87 2.54 9.40
CA GLU A 117 17.34 1.17 9.59
C GLU A 117 16.85 0.69 10.97
N PHE A 118 16.11 -0.41 10.99
CA PHE A 118 15.64 -1.07 12.20
C PHE A 118 16.42 -2.35 12.44
N VAL A 119 16.77 -2.62 13.69
CA VAL A 119 17.33 -3.90 14.11
C VAL A 119 16.45 -4.47 15.21
N LEU A 120 15.85 -5.59 14.89
CA LEU A 120 14.87 -6.27 15.72
C LEU A 120 15.51 -7.48 16.40
N SER A 121 15.40 -7.57 17.71
CA SER A 121 15.63 -8.83 18.41
C SER A 121 14.64 -9.89 17.91
N SER A 122 14.91 -11.16 18.15
CA SER A 122 13.97 -12.21 17.77
C SER A 122 12.60 -12.02 18.43
N GLU A 123 12.52 -11.47 19.63
CA GLU A 123 11.27 -11.20 20.35
C GLU A 123 10.40 -10.17 19.63
N LEU A 124 11.00 -9.14 19.04
CA LEU A 124 10.34 -8.11 18.24
C LEU A 124 10.12 -8.54 16.78
N GLY A 125 10.70 -9.68 16.37
CA GLY A 125 10.59 -10.29 15.06
C GLY A 125 9.69 -11.53 15.05
N TYR A 126 10.23 -12.66 14.57
CA TYR A 126 9.49 -13.91 14.44
C TYR A 126 9.66 -14.87 15.62
N GLY A 127 10.49 -14.55 16.62
CA GLY A 127 10.69 -15.34 17.82
C GLY A 127 11.11 -16.78 17.53
N GLN A 128 10.33 -17.73 18.06
CA GLN A 128 10.53 -19.17 17.88
C GLN A 128 9.66 -19.75 16.73
N GLN A 129 9.00 -18.92 15.94
CA GLN A 129 8.08 -19.34 14.87
C GLN A 129 8.38 -18.61 13.55
N PRO A 130 9.60 -18.72 13.01
CA PRO A 130 9.93 -18.07 11.75
C PRO A 130 9.11 -18.64 10.58
N PRO A 131 8.87 -17.85 9.53
CA PRO A 131 8.16 -18.28 8.34
C PRO A 131 8.89 -19.45 7.67
N GLN A 132 8.15 -20.49 7.28
CA GLN A 132 8.73 -21.63 6.58
C GLN A 132 9.18 -21.27 5.18
N GLY A 133 10.31 -21.81 4.74
CA GLY A 133 10.85 -21.57 3.39
C GLY A 133 11.66 -20.28 3.26
N THR A 134 11.88 -19.59 4.37
CA THR A 134 12.80 -18.42 4.45
C THR A 134 14.12 -18.84 5.10
N PRO A 135 15.20 -18.06 4.97
CA PRO A 135 16.45 -18.31 5.70
C PRO A 135 16.38 -17.93 7.18
N ILE A 136 15.27 -17.35 7.65
CA ILE A 136 15.08 -16.92 9.03
C ILE A 136 14.99 -18.16 9.94
N GLN A 137 15.75 -18.18 11.03
CA GLN A 137 15.77 -19.25 12.00
C GLN A 137 15.18 -18.80 13.35
N ASN A 138 14.98 -19.74 14.27
CA ASN A 138 14.62 -19.42 15.64
C ASN A 138 15.72 -18.56 16.28
N GLY A 139 15.33 -17.44 16.88
CA GLY A 139 16.28 -16.51 17.48
C GLY A 139 16.99 -15.57 16.51
N SER A 140 16.63 -15.54 15.21
CA SER A 140 17.27 -14.63 14.27
C SER A 140 16.98 -13.17 14.59
N VAL A 141 18.04 -12.36 14.68
CA VAL A 141 17.97 -10.90 14.59
C VAL A 141 17.66 -10.50 13.15
N LEU A 142 16.75 -9.56 12.99
CA LEU A 142 16.36 -9.05 11.69
C LEU A 142 16.78 -7.60 11.53
N ILE A 143 17.29 -7.27 10.36
CA ILE A 143 17.66 -5.89 10.00
C ILE A 143 16.79 -5.47 8.84
N PHE A 144 16.07 -4.36 8.99
CA PHE A 144 15.25 -3.77 7.94
C PHE A 144 15.75 -2.36 7.59
N ASN A 145 16.07 -2.15 6.33
CA ASN A 145 16.10 -0.80 5.78
C ASN A 145 14.70 -0.50 5.27
N MET A 146 14.07 0.54 5.80
CA MET A 146 12.67 0.86 5.48
C MET A 146 12.53 2.33 5.15
N LYS A 147 11.82 2.61 4.05
CA LYS A 147 11.44 3.94 3.65
C LYS A 147 9.92 4.05 3.70
N LEU A 148 9.42 5.01 4.46
CA LEU A 148 8.00 5.36 4.49
C LEU A 148 7.76 6.45 3.44
N ASP A 149 7.12 6.11 2.33
CA ASP A 149 6.77 7.08 1.29
C ASP A 149 5.61 7.96 1.75
N SER A 150 4.49 7.35 2.09
CA SER A 150 3.26 8.05 2.47
C SER A 150 2.31 7.14 3.23
N PHE A 151 1.17 7.67 3.65
CA PHE A 151 0.04 6.88 4.16
C PHE A 151 -1.30 7.51 3.78
N LEU A 152 -2.38 6.71 3.77
CA LEU A 152 -3.71 7.22 3.47
C LEU A 152 -4.26 8.04 4.64
N ARG A 153 -4.73 9.24 4.31
CA ARG A 153 -5.46 10.11 5.25
C ARG A 153 -6.82 9.49 5.59
N ASP A 154 -7.41 9.97 6.66
CA ASP A 154 -8.77 9.57 7.02
C ASP A 154 -9.75 9.87 5.86
N PRO A 155 -10.52 8.87 5.38
CA PRO A 155 -11.43 9.05 4.26
C PRO A 155 -12.49 10.13 4.47
N ALA A 156 -13.04 10.25 5.68
CA ALA A 156 -14.06 11.25 5.98
C ALA A 156 -13.47 12.66 5.97
N GLN A 157 -12.30 12.84 6.59
CA GLN A 157 -11.58 14.11 6.58
C GLN A 157 -11.17 14.54 5.18
N PHE A 158 -10.69 13.58 4.35
CA PHE A 158 -10.35 13.87 2.95
C PHE A 158 -11.57 14.37 2.19
N LEU A 159 -12.70 13.65 2.25
CA LEU A 159 -13.92 14.01 1.54
C LEU A 159 -14.51 15.34 2.02
N GLU A 160 -14.48 15.59 3.34
CA GLU A 160 -14.92 16.87 3.89
C GLU A 160 -14.08 18.04 3.35
N THR A 161 -12.77 17.89 3.38
CA THR A 161 -11.84 18.93 2.86
C THR A 161 -11.99 19.11 1.36
N ASN A 162 -12.09 18.02 0.59
CA ASN A 162 -12.22 18.07 -0.85
C ASN A 162 -13.53 18.73 -1.30
N ALA A 163 -14.64 18.50 -0.58
CA ALA A 163 -15.93 19.12 -0.85
C ALA A 163 -15.95 20.66 -0.65
N GLN A 164 -14.97 21.21 0.07
CA GLN A 164 -14.87 22.67 0.28
C GLN A 164 -14.14 23.39 -0.86
N ARG A 165 -13.59 22.65 -1.81
CA ARG A 165 -12.91 23.24 -2.98
C ARG A 165 -13.93 23.83 -3.92
N GLU A 166 -13.65 25.01 -4.45
CA GLU A 166 -14.55 25.75 -5.37
C GLU A 166 -14.78 25.00 -6.70
N ASP A 167 -13.82 24.16 -7.10
CA ASP A 167 -13.85 23.40 -8.37
C ASP A 167 -14.43 21.98 -8.21
N VAL A 168 -14.92 21.62 -7.03
CA VAL A 168 -15.49 20.29 -6.73
C VAL A 168 -17.00 20.39 -6.53
N SER A 169 -17.73 19.53 -7.21
CA SER A 169 -19.18 19.33 -7.06
C SER A 169 -19.44 18.04 -6.29
N VAL A 170 -20.52 18.02 -5.50
CA VAL A 170 -20.95 16.85 -4.71
C VAL A 170 -22.35 16.46 -5.09
N THR A 171 -22.59 15.18 -5.37
CA THR A 171 -23.91 14.63 -5.67
C THR A 171 -24.63 14.12 -4.40
N ASP A 172 -25.91 13.79 -4.53
CA ASP A 172 -26.72 13.24 -3.42
C ASP A 172 -26.21 11.87 -2.92
N SER A 173 -25.50 11.11 -3.77
CA SER A 173 -24.88 9.82 -3.39
C SER A 173 -23.59 9.98 -2.57
N GLY A 174 -23.03 11.19 -2.57
CA GLY A 174 -21.73 11.52 -1.98
C GLY A 174 -20.57 11.40 -2.97
N LEU A 175 -20.81 11.09 -4.25
CA LEU A 175 -19.79 11.22 -5.28
C LEU A 175 -19.33 12.68 -5.34
N GLN A 176 -18.02 12.89 -5.33
CA GLN A 176 -17.44 14.20 -5.60
C GLN A 176 -16.72 14.16 -6.96
N TYR A 177 -16.83 15.24 -7.71
CA TYR A 177 -16.19 15.31 -9.02
C TYR A 177 -15.73 16.72 -9.37
N ARG A 178 -14.73 16.77 -10.22
CA ARG A 178 -14.19 18.00 -10.80
C ARG A 178 -14.17 17.88 -12.30
N VAL A 179 -14.68 18.90 -13.00
CA VAL A 179 -14.58 19.01 -14.46
C VAL A 179 -13.20 19.58 -14.82
N ILE A 180 -12.41 18.82 -15.55
CA ILE A 180 -11.10 19.24 -16.06
C ILE A 180 -11.27 19.83 -17.47
N GLU A 181 -12.09 19.15 -18.30
CA GLU A 181 -12.38 19.55 -19.68
C GLU A 181 -13.83 19.13 -19.99
N GLU A 182 -14.60 20.07 -20.51
CA GLU A 182 -15.96 19.78 -20.96
C GLU A 182 -15.95 19.01 -22.29
N GLY A 183 -16.88 18.08 -22.46
CA GLY A 183 -17.14 17.43 -23.73
C GLY A 183 -18.30 18.10 -24.46
N ASP A 184 -18.45 17.82 -25.74
CA ASP A 184 -19.53 18.31 -26.60
C ASP A 184 -20.30 17.16 -27.29
N GLY A 185 -19.92 15.90 -27.00
CA GLY A 185 -20.54 14.72 -27.55
C GLY A 185 -21.75 14.22 -26.76
N GLU A 186 -22.14 12.98 -27.03
CA GLU A 186 -23.26 12.32 -26.36
C GLU A 186 -22.94 11.96 -24.91
N SER A 187 -23.92 12.07 -24.00
CA SER A 187 -23.82 11.57 -22.63
C SER A 187 -24.26 10.12 -22.56
N PRO A 188 -23.53 9.24 -21.83
CA PRO A 188 -23.91 7.86 -21.70
C PRO A 188 -25.14 7.69 -20.80
N GLY A 189 -26.05 6.84 -21.22
CA GLY A 189 -27.10 6.33 -20.36
C GLY A 189 -26.66 5.07 -19.61
N ALA A 190 -27.51 4.59 -18.70
CA ALA A 190 -27.22 3.38 -17.92
C ALA A 190 -26.97 2.12 -18.77
N ALA A 191 -27.55 2.03 -19.98
CA ALA A 191 -27.41 0.88 -20.88
C ALA A 191 -26.26 1.04 -21.90
N SER A 192 -25.59 2.16 -21.92
CA SER A 192 -24.51 2.46 -22.87
C SER A 192 -23.23 1.66 -22.57
N ASN A 193 -22.46 1.43 -23.63
CA ASN A 193 -21.04 1.12 -23.49
C ASN A 193 -20.22 2.41 -23.66
N VAL A 194 -19.16 2.55 -22.91
CA VAL A 194 -18.28 3.71 -22.97
C VAL A 194 -16.87 3.28 -23.32
N VAL A 195 -16.20 4.07 -24.15
CA VAL A 195 -14.77 3.95 -24.45
C VAL A 195 -14.06 5.04 -23.66
N ILE A 196 -13.18 4.64 -22.75
CA ILE A 196 -12.53 5.55 -21.82
C ILE A 196 -11.03 5.35 -21.76
N ARG A 197 -10.31 6.38 -21.28
CA ARG A 197 -9.01 6.27 -20.62
C ARG A 197 -9.19 6.66 -19.18
N TYR A 198 -8.47 6.01 -18.29
CA TYR A 198 -8.50 6.37 -16.87
C TYR A 198 -7.19 6.04 -16.18
N THR A 199 -6.95 6.75 -15.10
CA THR A 199 -5.96 6.42 -14.07
C THR A 199 -6.67 6.41 -12.74
N GLY A 200 -6.66 5.28 -12.04
CA GLY A 200 -7.19 5.11 -10.70
C GLY A 200 -6.07 5.22 -9.67
N THR A 201 -6.20 6.16 -8.73
CA THR A 201 -5.25 6.37 -7.65
C THR A 201 -5.92 6.34 -6.29
N PHE A 202 -5.15 6.09 -5.25
CA PHE A 202 -5.56 6.44 -3.90
C PHE A 202 -5.33 7.94 -3.64
N THR A 203 -5.79 8.41 -2.48
CA THR A 203 -5.71 9.84 -2.11
C THR A 203 -4.30 10.38 -1.93
N ASN A 204 -3.29 9.50 -1.84
CA ASN A 204 -1.86 9.84 -1.82
C ASN A 204 -1.21 9.84 -3.22
N GLY A 205 -1.98 9.54 -4.28
CA GLY A 205 -1.49 9.50 -5.65
C GLY A 205 -0.92 8.14 -6.11
N TYR A 206 -0.89 7.12 -5.24
CA TYR A 206 -0.49 5.77 -5.65
C TYR A 206 -1.46 5.21 -6.69
N ILE A 207 -0.93 4.80 -7.84
CA ILE A 207 -1.73 4.25 -8.95
C ILE A 207 -2.02 2.77 -8.66
N PHE A 208 -3.30 2.42 -8.49
CA PHE A 208 -3.72 1.03 -8.31
C PHE A 208 -4.24 0.39 -9.60
N ASP A 209 -4.68 1.20 -10.57
CA ASP A 209 -5.17 0.72 -11.87
C ASP A 209 -5.14 1.83 -12.92
N GLU A 210 -4.86 1.49 -14.17
CA GLU A 210 -4.87 2.45 -15.28
C GLU A 210 -5.04 1.77 -16.65
N THR A 211 -5.51 2.52 -17.63
CA THR A 211 -5.41 2.08 -19.03
C THR A 211 -3.96 2.21 -19.51
N PRO A 212 -3.35 1.13 -20.07
CA PRO A 212 -1.94 1.15 -20.44
C PRO A 212 -1.63 2.18 -21.53
N GLY A 213 -0.70 3.09 -21.27
CA GLY A 213 -0.20 4.07 -22.24
C GLY A 213 -1.31 4.92 -22.86
N ASN A 214 -1.38 5.00 -24.19
CA ASN A 214 -2.41 5.75 -24.92
C ASN A 214 -3.57 4.87 -25.40
N THR A 215 -3.75 3.69 -24.81
CA THR A 215 -4.87 2.80 -25.19
C THR A 215 -6.19 3.27 -24.57
N THR A 216 -7.27 2.68 -25.01
CA THR A 216 -8.60 2.84 -24.43
C THR A 216 -9.13 1.49 -23.98
N THR A 217 -10.08 1.50 -23.07
CA THR A 217 -10.85 0.32 -22.69
C THR A 217 -12.34 0.58 -22.85
N THR A 218 -13.12 -0.47 -23.01
CA THR A 218 -14.57 -0.36 -23.17
C THR A 218 -15.28 -1.09 -22.04
N PHE A 219 -16.19 -0.38 -21.37
CA PHE A 219 -17.04 -0.95 -20.32
C PHE A 219 -18.51 -0.67 -20.57
N PRO A 220 -19.42 -1.62 -20.27
CA PRO A 220 -20.81 -1.29 -19.99
C PRO A 220 -20.88 -0.42 -18.72
N VAL A 221 -21.65 0.67 -18.77
CA VAL A 221 -21.80 1.61 -17.64
C VAL A 221 -22.29 0.89 -16.36
N THR A 222 -23.04 -0.20 -16.50
CA THR A 222 -23.55 -1.01 -15.37
C THR A 222 -22.56 -2.03 -14.79
N GLN A 223 -21.36 -2.20 -15.37
CA GLN A 223 -20.40 -3.21 -14.95
C GLN A 223 -19.20 -2.64 -14.19
N VAL A 224 -19.31 -1.41 -13.73
CA VAL A 224 -18.32 -0.72 -12.91
C VAL A 224 -18.90 -0.39 -11.54
N ILE A 225 -18.07 0.05 -10.58
CA ILE A 225 -18.56 0.45 -9.26
C ILE A 225 -19.57 1.61 -9.35
N PRO A 226 -20.57 1.68 -8.44
CA PRO A 226 -21.67 2.63 -8.55
C PRO A 226 -21.25 4.09 -8.75
N GLY A 227 -20.26 4.58 -7.97
CA GLY A 227 -19.79 5.95 -8.10
C GLY A 227 -19.10 6.24 -9.44
N PHE A 228 -18.40 5.26 -10.02
CA PHE A 228 -17.81 5.40 -11.35
C PHE A 228 -18.89 5.43 -12.45
N SER A 229 -19.90 4.55 -12.33
CA SER A 229 -21.09 4.55 -13.22
C SER A 229 -21.82 5.87 -13.18
N GLU A 230 -22.04 6.44 -12.01
CA GLU A 230 -22.66 7.75 -11.81
C GLU A 230 -21.82 8.86 -12.46
N GLY A 231 -20.50 8.87 -12.18
CA GLY A 231 -19.58 9.86 -12.74
C GLY A 231 -19.57 9.86 -14.27
N LEU A 232 -19.54 8.67 -14.90
CA LEU A 232 -19.60 8.55 -16.36
C LEU A 232 -20.88 9.16 -16.94
N GLN A 233 -22.03 8.99 -16.28
CA GLN A 233 -23.31 9.52 -16.74
C GLN A 233 -23.43 11.04 -16.58
N LEU A 234 -22.56 11.68 -15.81
CA LEU A 234 -22.43 13.15 -15.73
C LEU A 234 -21.56 13.73 -16.84
N MET A 235 -20.80 12.89 -17.56
CA MET A 235 -19.88 13.32 -18.62
C MET A 235 -20.56 13.37 -19.99
N GLN A 236 -19.90 14.06 -20.92
CA GLN A 236 -20.17 13.97 -22.36
C GLN A 236 -18.93 13.42 -23.07
N ALA A 237 -19.10 12.76 -24.22
CA ALA A 237 -17.96 12.31 -25.01
C ALA A 237 -17.02 13.50 -25.32
N GLY A 238 -15.72 13.29 -25.16
CA GLY A 238 -14.69 14.33 -25.22
C GLY A 238 -14.33 14.95 -23.86
N ALA A 239 -15.12 14.71 -22.81
CA ALA A 239 -14.87 15.29 -21.48
C ALA A 239 -13.73 14.59 -20.73
N LYS A 240 -13.11 15.34 -19.81
CA LYS A 240 -12.18 14.83 -18.79
C LYS A 240 -12.64 15.26 -17.41
N TYR A 241 -12.90 14.31 -16.56
CA TYR A 241 -13.33 14.53 -15.18
C TYR A 241 -12.37 13.84 -14.21
N GLN A 242 -12.27 14.40 -13.00
CA GLN A 242 -11.69 13.70 -11.85
C GLN A 242 -12.82 13.35 -10.89
N LEU A 243 -12.93 12.06 -10.58
CA LEU A 243 -13.94 11.51 -9.70
C LEU A 243 -13.31 11.13 -8.37
N PHE A 244 -13.92 11.51 -7.26
CA PHE A 244 -13.54 11.09 -5.91
C PHE A 244 -14.68 10.25 -5.35
N ILE A 245 -14.47 8.95 -5.30
CA ILE A 245 -15.49 7.96 -5.02
C ILE A 245 -15.34 7.46 -3.58
N PRO A 246 -16.26 7.81 -2.67
CA PRO A 246 -16.25 7.27 -1.31
C PRO A 246 -16.55 5.75 -1.33
N SER A 247 -16.06 5.04 -0.32
CA SER A 247 -16.08 3.58 -0.27
C SER A 247 -17.49 2.98 -0.38
N ASN A 248 -18.53 3.62 0.16
CA ASN A 248 -19.92 3.14 0.13
C ASN A 248 -20.54 3.04 -1.28
N ILE A 249 -20.02 3.79 -2.25
CA ILE A 249 -20.36 3.69 -3.68
C ILE A 249 -19.16 3.23 -4.52
N GLY A 250 -18.08 2.82 -3.86
CA GLY A 250 -16.87 2.19 -4.39
C GLY A 250 -16.85 0.69 -4.12
N TYR A 251 -15.78 0.22 -3.47
CA TYR A 251 -15.60 -1.20 -3.13
C TYR A 251 -16.01 -1.56 -1.69
N GLY A 252 -16.41 -0.59 -0.86
CA GLY A 252 -16.89 -0.82 0.51
C GLY A 252 -15.81 -1.33 1.48
N GLU A 253 -16.29 -2.12 2.47
CA GLU A 253 -15.46 -2.68 3.54
C GLU A 253 -14.90 -4.09 3.19
N GLN A 254 -15.29 -4.66 2.06
CA GLN A 254 -14.81 -5.97 1.58
C GLN A 254 -14.34 -5.85 0.13
N PRO A 255 -13.32 -5.03 -0.13
CA PRO A 255 -12.79 -4.81 -1.46
C PRO A 255 -11.97 -6.00 -1.97
N PRO A 256 -11.60 -6.02 -3.28
CA PRO A 256 -10.53 -6.86 -3.78
C PRO A 256 -9.23 -6.60 -3.01
N SER A 257 -8.34 -7.61 -2.93
CA SER A 257 -7.09 -7.53 -2.15
C SER A 257 -6.15 -6.37 -2.50
N ALA A 258 -6.28 -5.84 -3.71
CA ALA A 258 -5.50 -4.68 -4.18
C ALA A 258 -6.09 -3.33 -3.77
N ILE A 259 -7.19 -3.28 -3.02
CA ILE A 259 -7.83 -2.04 -2.57
C ILE A 259 -7.96 -2.09 -1.04
N PRO A 260 -7.45 -1.11 -0.30
CA PRO A 260 -7.68 -1.03 1.14
C PRO A 260 -9.17 -0.85 1.48
N ALA A 261 -9.62 -1.50 2.54
CA ALA A 261 -11.00 -1.35 3.02
C ALA A 261 -11.29 0.12 3.38
N GLY A 262 -12.47 0.61 3.02
CA GLY A 262 -12.87 1.98 3.30
C GLY A 262 -12.18 3.07 2.47
N ALA A 263 -11.27 2.72 1.55
CA ALA A 263 -10.50 3.71 0.78
C ALA A 263 -11.40 4.58 -0.12
N VAL A 264 -11.08 5.87 -0.19
CA VAL A 264 -11.55 6.77 -1.24
C VAL A 264 -10.74 6.52 -2.51
N LEU A 265 -11.43 6.33 -3.62
CA LEU A 265 -10.80 6.12 -4.92
C LEU A 265 -10.84 7.42 -5.72
N VAL A 266 -9.73 7.77 -6.33
CA VAL A 266 -9.62 8.94 -7.20
C VAL A 266 -9.39 8.45 -8.63
N PHE A 267 -10.26 8.85 -9.55
CA PHE A 267 -10.12 8.49 -10.95
C PHE A 267 -10.02 9.74 -11.82
N ASP A 268 -8.94 9.85 -12.56
CA ASP A 268 -8.88 10.75 -13.71
C ASP A 268 -9.43 10.00 -14.94
N VAL A 269 -10.52 10.49 -15.51
CA VAL A 269 -11.27 9.81 -16.58
C VAL A 269 -11.40 10.71 -17.80
N GLU A 270 -11.05 10.19 -18.97
CA GLU A 270 -11.38 10.75 -20.27
C GLU A 270 -12.43 9.88 -20.94
N LEU A 271 -13.62 10.43 -21.18
CA LEU A 271 -14.69 9.77 -21.94
C LEU A 271 -14.46 10.02 -23.43
N VAL A 272 -13.98 8.99 -24.14
CA VAL A 272 -13.62 9.11 -25.57
C VAL A 272 -14.83 8.97 -26.48
N GLU A 273 -15.69 7.97 -26.21
CA GLU A 273 -16.83 7.64 -27.08
C GLU A 273 -17.95 6.95 -26.27
N VAL A 274 -19.18 7.15 -26.70
CA VAL A 274 -20.39 6.48 -26.18
C VAL A 274 -20.98 5.60 -27.28
N ASN A 275 -21.30 4.31 -26.94
CA ASN A 275 -21.85 3.29 -27.88
C ASN A 275 -23.12 2.64 -27.36
#